data_fad37f247a59b468dafdf46762034473
#
_entry.id   fad37f247a59b468dafdf46762034473
#
_cell.length_a   1.000
_cell.length_b   1.000
_cell.length_c   1.000
_cell.angle_alpha   90.00
_cell.angle_beta   90.00
_cell.angle_gamma   90.00
#
_symmetry.space_group_name_H-M   'P 1'
#
loop_
_entity.id
_entity.type
_entity.pdbx_description
1 polymer ?
#
loop_
_entity_poly.entity_id
_entity_poly.type
_entity_poly.pdbx_seq_one_letter_code
_entity_poly.pdbx_strand_id
1 'polypeptide(L)'
;LPEASNQSFQITTSIGLAMIGENTPSAEEVIARAHKAAASHEHSNAVNFYQIEQAAVGEQGRTLTRETITRLVRKAVAGTGFRLLFQPILSLHGEDDELFEVLLRLLDEDANELPPVQFLGAAQDAGLLEKLDRWVILQAIKMLSAKRAEGSKSRLFINVTHASMA
;
A
#
# COMPACT_ATOMS: atom_id res chain seq x y z
N LEU A 1 30.71 51.46 -5.38
CA LEU A 1 29.77 50.32 -5.54
C LEU A 1 29.57 49.74 -4.15
N PRO A 2 28.34 49.58 -3.66
CA PRO A 2 28.12 48.95 -2.38
C PRO A 2 28.51 47.49 -2.49
N GLU A 3 29.34 47.00 -1.57
CA GLU A 3 29.67 45.62 -1.40
C GLU A 3 28.38 44.79 -1.15
N ALA A 4 28.13 43.86 -2.03
CA ALA A 4 27.05 42.88 -1.84
C ALA A 4 27.37 42.08 -0.57
N SER A 5 26.63 42.33 0.50
CA SER A 5 26.73 41.58 1.73
C SER A 5 26.44 40.11 1.39
N ASN A 6 27.40 39.24 1.65
CA ASN A 6 27.29 37.80 1.42
C ASN A 6 26.37 37.16 2.48
N GLN A 7 25.07 37.53 2.42
CA GLN A 7 24.04 36.93 3.26
C GLN A 7 23.55 35.63 2.62
N SER A 8 23.81 34.50 3.23
CA SER A 8 23.21 33.23 2.84
C SER A 8 21.83 33.10 3.51
N PHE A 9 20.82 32.88 2.70
CA PHE A 9 19.48 32.58 3.18
C PHE A 9 19.24 31.08 3.09
N GLN A 10 18.74 30.49 4.15
CA GLN A 10 18.32 29.10 4.15
C GLN A 10 16.81 29.06 3.86
N ILE A 11 16.46 28.50 2.71
CA ILE A 11 15.07 28.34 2.28
C ILE A 11 14.68 26.87 2.42
N THR A 12 13.54 26.62 3.00
CA THR A 12 12.92 25.29 3.08
C THR A 12 11.67 25.26 2.22
N THR A 13 11.43 24.14 1.56
CA THR A 13 10.22 23.95 0.73
C THR A 13 9.57 22.62 1.11
N SER A 14 8.27 22.67 1.39
CA SER A 14 7.45 21.48 1.57
C SER A 14 6.55 21.30 0.34
N ILE A 15 6.52 20.11 -0.21
CA ILE A 15 5.73 19.75 -1.39
C ILE A 15 4.65 18.76 -0.97
N GLY A 16 3.39 19.07 -1.28
CA GLY A 16 2.27 18.16 -1.08
C GLY A 16 1.84 17.52 -2.40
N LEU A 17 1.64 16.21 -2.38
CA LEU A 17 1.16 15.44 -3.52
C LEU A 17 -0.21 14.84 -3.21
N ALA A 18 -1.15 14.96 -4.14
CA ALA A 18 -2.45 14.29 -4.08
C ALA A 18 -2.64 13.43 -5.33
N MET A 19 -3.07 12.20 -5.13
CA MET A 19 -3.38 11.29 -6.24
C MET A 19 -4.71 11.66 -6.89
N ILE A 20 -4.74 11.64 -8.22
CA ILE A 20 -5.97 11.80 -9.02
C ILE A 20 -6.38 10.41 -9.49
N GLY A 21 -7.61 10.01 -9.18
CA GLY A 21 -8.18 8.75 -9.61
C GLY A 21 -9.58 8.96 -10.19
N GLU A 22 -10.20 7.91 -10.68
CA GLU A 22 -11.55 7.95 -11.30
C GLU A 22 -12.63 8.50 -10.36
N ASN A 23 -12.45 8.35 -9.05
CA ASN A 23 -13.39 8.82 -8.02
C ASN A 23 -12.98 10.16 -7.39
N THR A 24 -12.12 10.94 -8.02
CA THR A 24 -11.72 12.25 -7.50
C THR A 24 -12.83 13.27 -7.77
N PRO A 25 -13.43 13.90 -6.73
CA PRO A 25 -14.69 14.62 -6.89
C PRO A 25 -14.56 15.94 -7.68
N SER A 26 -13.47 16.70 -7.51
CA SER A 26 -13.23 17.97 -8.24
C SER A 26 -11.77 18.39 -8.21
N ALA A 27 -11.40 19.34 -9.07
CA ALA A 27 -10.06 19.92 -9.11
C ALA A 27 -9.73 20.69 -7.81
N GLU A 28 -10.73 21.39 -7.26
CA GLU A 28 -10.58 22.13 -5.98
C GLU A 28 -10.24 21.18 -4.83
N GLU A 29 -10.88 20.01 -4.80
CA GLU A 29 -10.62 19.00 -3.79
C GLU A 29 -9.20 18.43 -3.93
N VAL A 30 -8.71 18.20 -5.15
CA VAL A 30 -7.31 17.75 -5.40
C VAL A 30 -6.33 18.77 -4.87
N ILE A 31 -6.54 20.05 -5.16
CA ILE A 31 -5.69 21.15 -4.69
C ILE A 31 -5.72 21.24 -3.16
N ALA A 32 -6.91 21.14 -2.55
CA ALA A 32 -7.05 21.17 -1.09
C ALA A 32 -6.30 20.00 -0.43
N ARG A 33 -6.36 18.82 -1.01
CA ARG A 33 -5.62 17.64 -0.54
C ARG A 33 -4.11 17.81 -0.65
N ALA A 34 -3.61 18.33 -1.77
CA ALA A 34 -2.19 18.63 -1.94
C ALA A 34 -1.70 19.69 -0.97
N HIS A 35 -2.49 20.76 -0.74
CA HIS A 35 -2.20 21.77 0.27
C HIS A 35 -2.14 21.18 1.69
N LYS A 36 -3.09 20.32 2.04
CA LYS A 36 -3.10 19.65 3.36
C LYS A 36 -1.86 18.78 3.55
N ALA A 37 -1.42 18.07 2.50
CA ALA A 37 -0.19 17.30 2.54
C ALA A 37 1.06 18.18 2.69
N ALA A 38 1.14 19.31 1.98
CA ALA A 38 2.25 20.25 2.10
C ALA A 38 2.33 20.88 3.50
N ALA A 39 1.17 21.11 4.14
CA ALA A 39 1.07 21.70 5.47
C ALA A 39 1.26 20.70 6.62
N SER A 40 1.37 19.40 6.34
CA SER A 40 1.65 18.40 7.38
C SER A 40 3.05 18.65 7.96
N HIS A 41 3.11 18.94 9.27
CA HIS A 41 4.33 19.37 9.95
C HIS A 41 5.29 18.25 10.32
N GLU A 42 5.09 17.03 9.86
CA GLU A 42 5.94 15.91 10.26
C GLU A 42 7.39 16.08 9.80
N HIS A 43 7.61 16.73 8.64
CA HIS A 43 8.96 17.06 8.16
C HIS A 43 8.95 18.34 7.35
N SER A 44 9.70 19.37 7.78
CA SER A 44 10.03 20.53 6.94
C SER A 44 11.02 20.11 5.87
N ASN A 45 10.93 20.68 4.68
CA ASN A 45 11.79 20.38 3.53
C ASN A 45 11.59 18.96 2.98
N ALA A 46 10.34 18.50 2.92
CA ALA A 46 9.97 17.15 2.50
C ALA A 46 8.87 17.14 1.43
N VAL A 47 8.77 16.01 0.73
CA VAL A 47 7.65 15.70 -0.16
C VAL A 47 6.67 14.83 0.62
N ASN A 48 5.46 15.34 0.82
CA ASN A 48 4.41 14.68 1.59
C ASN A 48 3.27 14.26 0.66
N PHE A 49 2.86 13.01 0.75
CA PHE A 49 1.66 12.52 0.06
C PHE A 49 0.43 12.78 0.91
N TYR A 50 -0.64 13.28 0.28
CA TYR A 50 -1.93 13.30 0.91
C TYR A 50 -2.38 11.85 1.11
N GLN A 51 -2.32 11.40 2.35
CA GLN A 51 -2.99 10.18 2.74
C GLN A 51 -4.45 10.55 2.97
N ILE A 52 -5.32 10.01 2.12
CA ILE A 52 -6.72 9.97 2.49
C ILE A 52 -6.72 9.19 3.81
N GLU A 53 -7.12 9.83 4.92
CA GLU A 53 -7.59 9.08 6.09
C GLU A 53 -8.83 8.33 5.62
N GLN A 54 -8.61 7.29 4.86
CA GLN A 54 -9.64 6.34 4.53
C GLN A 54 -9.89 5.59 5.85
N ALA A 55 -10.86 6.08 6.59
CA ALA A 55 -11.69 5.14 7.31
C ALA A 55 -11.94 4.03 6.30
N ALA A 56 -11.49 2.82 6.60
CA ALA A 56 -11.58 1.69 5.69
C ALA A 56 -13.07 1.53 5.31
N VAL A 57 -13.44 2.12 4.17
CA VAL A 57 -14.79 2.02 3.64
C VAL A 57 -14.77 0.73 2.84
N GLY A 58 -15.30 -0.35 3.40
CA GLY A 58 -15.67 -1.52 2.62
C GLY A 58 -16.57 -1.08 1.47
N GLU A 59 -16.63 -1.81 0.38
CA GLU A 59 -17.43 -1.51 -0.82
C GLU A 59 -18.91 -1.13 -0.53
N GLN A 60 -19.37 -1.37 0.68
CA GLN A 60 -20.72 -1.05 1.16
C GLN A 60 -20.78 0.15 2.13
N GLY A 61 -19.77 1.03 2.18
CA GLY A 61 -19.82 2.27 2.96
C GLY A 61 -19.65 2.09 4.48
N ARG A 62 -19.30 0.91 4.97
CA ARG A 62 -19.09 0.63 6.40
C ARG A 62 -17.68 1.01 6.82
N THR A 63 -17.55 2.01 7.68
CA THR A 63 -16.28 2.44 8.27
C THR A 63 -15.84 1.43 9.33
N LEU A 64 -14.74 0.69 9.05
CA LEU A 64 -14.11 -0.19 10.03
C LEU A 64 -13.18 0.61 10.96
N THR A 65 -13.30 0.40 12.25
CA THR A 65 -12.38 1.02 13.21
C THR A 65 -11.00 0.36 13.12
N ARG A 66 -9.94 1.10 13.53
CA ARG A 66 -8.57 0.58 13.59
C ARG A 66 -8.45 -0.68 14.44
N GLU A 67 -9.19 -0.76 15.54
CA GLU A 67 -9.25 -1.94 16.42
C GLU A 67 -9.84 -3.16 15.71
N THR A 68 -10.92 -2.94 14.96
CA THR A 68 -11.54 -4.00 14.15
C THR A 68 -10.57 -4.52 13.09
N ILE A 69 -9.88 -3.62 12.37
CA ILE A 69 -8.88 -4.00 11.38
C ILE A 69 -7.73 -4.77 12.03
N THR A 70 -7.20 -4.30 13.17
CA THR A 70 -6.14 -5.01 13.90
C THR A 70 -6.57 -6.42 14.30
N ARG A 71 -7.82 -6.59 14.75
CA ARG A 71 -8.39 -7.90 15.10
C ARG A 71 -8.49 -8.81 13.88
N LEU A 72 -8.95 -8.27 12.74
CA LEU A 72 -9.04 -9.01 11.48
C LEU A 72 -7.66 -9.46 10.99
N VAL A 73 -6.65 -8.57 11.01
CA VAL A 73 -5.27 -8.92 10.64
C VAL A 73 -4.71 -10.02 11.53
N ARG A 74 -4.89 -9.94 12.85
CA ARG A 74 -4.45 -10.99 13.79
C ARG A 74 -5.10 -12.34 13.49
N LYS A 75 -6.40 -12.35 13.21
CA LYS A 75 -7.14 -13.55 12.81
C LYS A 75 -6.61 -14.13 11.50
N ALA A 76 -6.38 -13.25 10.52
CA ALA A 76 -5.93 -13.65 9.20
C ALA A 76 -4.51 -14.24 9.20
N VAL A 77 -3.59 -13.65 9.95
CA VAL A 77 -2.22 -14.18 10.14
C VAL A 77 -2.24 -15.54 10.87
N ALA A 78 -3.20 -15.77 11.75
CA ALA A 78 -3.33 -17.04 12.50
C ALA A 78 -3.94 -18.18 11.67
N GLY A 79 -4.61 -17.88 10.55
CA GLY A 79 -5.21 -18.94 9.75
C GLY A 79 -6.00 -18.49 8.53
N THR A 80 -7.12 -17.80 8.72
CA THR A 80 -8.05 -17.47 7.64
C THR A 80 -8.43 -16.00 7.66
N GLY A 81 -8.61 -15.39 6.49
CA GLY A 81 -9.00 -13.99 6.36
C GLY A 81 -8.14 -13.20 5.37
N PHE A 82 -7.10 -13.81 4.80
CA PHE A 82 -6.38 -13.24 3.66
C PHE A 82 -6.73 -13.95 2.36
N ARG A 83 -6.71 -13.17 1.28
CA ARG A 83 -6.80 -13.67 -0.10
C ARG A 83 -5.64 -13.11 -0.91
N LEU A 84 -5.06 -13.94 -1.80
CA LEU A 84 -4.11 -13.50 -2.81
C LEU A 84 -4.83 -13.33 -4.14
N LEU A 85 -4.60 -12.20 -4.78
CA LEU A 85 -4.95 -11.93 -6.16
C LEU A 85 -3.67 -11.96 -7.01
N PHE A 86 -3.79 -12.29 -8.27
CA PHE A 86 -2.68 -12.40 -9.20
C PHE A 86 -2.94 -11.48 -10.39
N GLN A 87 -2.18 -10.39 -10.47
CA GLN A 87 -2.27 -9.44 -11.57
C GLN A 87 -1.24 -9.80 -12.63
N PRO A 88 -1.65 -10.09 -13.89
CA PRO A 88 -0.71 -10.40 -14.94
C PRO A 88 0.15 -9.18 -15.29
N ILE A 89 1.45 -9.42 -15.48
CA ILE A 89 2.40 -8.44 -15.99
C ILE A 89 2.68 -8.80 -17.44
N LEU A 90 2.32 -7.91 -18.36
CA LEU A 90 2.47 -8.14 -19.79
C LEU A 90 3.79 -7.56 -20.27
N SER A 91 4.55 -8.36 -21.05
CA SER A 91 5.73 -7.86 -21.75
C SER A 91 5.32 -7.02 -22.96
N LEU A 92 5.84 -5.79 -23.05
CA LEU A 92 5.65 -4.93 -24.21
C LEU A 92 6.52 -5.35 -25.41
N HIS A 93 7.42 -6.30 -25.22
CA HIS A 93 8.39 -6.78 -26.23
C HIS A 93 8.04 -8.16 -26.76
N GLY A 94 6.87 -8.72 -26.42
CA GLY A 94 6.38 -9.98 -26.96
C GLY A 94 7.03 -11.23 -26.37
N GLU A 95 7.59 -11.15 -25.16
CA GLU A 95 8.05 -12.35 -24.44
C GLU A 95 6.84 -13.08 -23.87
N ASP A 96 6.76 -14.41 -24.10
CA ASP A 96 5.69 -15.29 -23.61
C ASP A 96 5.90 -15.71 -22.13
N ASP A 97 6.40 -14.80 -21.31
CA ASP A 97 6.61 -15.04 -19.88
C ASP A 97 5.31 -14.88 -19.11
N GLU A 98 4.91 -15.90 -18.38
CA GLU A 98 3.79 -15.83 -17.43
C GLU A 98 4.24 -15.15 -16.14
N LEU A 99 4.18 -13.83 -16.09
CA LEU A 99 4.55 -13.00 -14.93
C LEU A 99 3.31 -12.51 -14.21
N PHE A 100 3.31 -12.61 -12.87
CA PHE A 100 2.21 -12.12 -12.05
C PHE A 100 2.72 -11.35 -10.85
N GLU A 101 2.08 -10.23 -10.52
CA GLU A 101 2.21 -9.59 -9.22
C GLU A 101 1.20 -10.20 -8.26
N VAL A 102 1.68 -10.52 -7.06
CA VAL A 102 0.85 -11.05 -5.98
C VAL A 102 0.33 -9.89 -5.14
N LEU A 103 -0.99 -9.73 -5.13
CA LEU A 103 -1.68 -8.68 -4.39
C LEU A 103 -2.45 -9.28 -3.22
N LEU A 104 -2.19 -8.75 -2.02
CA LEU A 104 -2.87 -9.20 -0.80
C LEU A 104 -4.22 -8.47 -0.63
N ARG A 105 -5.21 -9.20 -0.14
CA ARG A 105 -6.48 -8.65 0.37
C ARG A 105 -6.76 -9.22 1.75
N LEU A 106 -7.23 -8.36 2.66
CA LEU A 106 -7.78 -8.78 3.93
C LEU A 106 -9.29 -8.89 3.76
N LEU A 107 -9.90 -9.96 4.25
CA LEU A 107 -11.34 -10.14 4.22
C LEU A 107 -11.95 -9.70 5.56
N ASP A 108 -13.00 -8.90 5.49
CA ASP A 108 -13.80 -8.58 6.66
C ASP A 108 -14.76 -9.74 7.03
N GLU A 109 -15.64 -9.52 8.00
CA GLU A 109 -16.58 -10.54 8.49
C GLU A 109 -17.67 -10.89 7.47
N ASP A 110 -17.93 -9.96 6.55
CA ASP A 110 -18.90 -10.10 5.46
C ASP A 110 -18.23 -10.57 4.15
N ALA A 111 -16.94 -10.97 4.21
CA ALA A 111 -16.09 -11.38 3.10
C ALA A 111 -15.80 -10.27 2.06
N ASN A 112 -15.98 -9.00 2.42
CA ASN A 112 -15.54 -7.90 1.58
C ASN A 112 -14.01 -7.79 1.61
N GLU A 113 -13.43 -7.40 0.46
CA GLU A 113 -12.00 -7.28 0.29
C GLU A 113 -11.50 -5.89 0.70
N LEU A 114 -10.54 -5.86 1.64
CA LEU A 114 -9.83 -4.67 2.06
C LEU A 114 -8.45 -4.66 1.39
N PRO A 115 -8.11 -3.61 0.61
CA PRO A 115 -6.78 -3.48 0.02
C PRO A 115 -5.73 -3.14 1.09
N PRO A 116 -4.42 -3.37 0.81
CA PRO A 116 -3.33 -3.18 1.78
C PRO A 116 -3.31 -1.80 2.43
N VAL A 117 -3.62 -0.74 1.68
CA VAL A 117 -3.65 0.64 2.19
C VAL A 117 -4.59 0.81 3.39
N GLN A 118 -5.62 -0.01 3.52
CA GLN A 118 -6.60 0.07 4.60
C GLN A 118 -6.18 -0.67 5.87
N PHE A 119 -5.23 -1.62 5.80
CA PHE A 119 -4.87 -2.42 6.97
C PHE A 119 -3.38 -2.49 7.30
N LEU A 120 -2.47 -2.14 6.38
CA LEU A 120 -1.03 -2.21 6.65
C LEU A 120 -0.59 -1.32 7.81
N GLY A 121 -1.17 -0.12 7.95
CA GLY A 121 -0.88 0.75 9.09
C GLY A 121 -1.26 0.12 10.43
N ALA A 122 -2.43 -0.51 10.51
CA ALA A 122 -2.86 -1.23 11.70
C ALA A 122 -2.01 -2.49 11.97
N ALA A 123 -1.56 -3.17 10.92
CA ALA A 123 -0.64 -4.30 11.03
C ALA A 123 0.73 -3.87 11.54
N GLN A 124 1.24 -2.71 11.09
CA GLN A 124 2.51 -2.13 11.53
C GLN A 124 2.48 -1.80 13.02
N ASP A 125 1.47 -1.05 13.46
CA ASP A 125 1.33 -0.68 14.88
C ASP A 125 1.18 -1.89 15.81
N ALA A 126 0.60 -2.97 15.29
CA ALA A 126 0.45 -4.22 16.01
C ALA A 126 1.69 -5.14 15.97
N GLY A 127 2.77 -4.74 15.24
CA GLY A 127 3.98 -5.55 15.07
C GLY A 127 3.74 -6.84 14.29
N LEU A 128 2.85 -6.81 13.29
CA LEU A 128 2.42 -8.01 12.55
C LEU A 128 2.95 -8.07 11.12
N LEU A 129 3.73 -7.07 10.65
CA LEU A 129 4.18 -7.00 9.26
C LEU A 129 4.99 -8.22 8.84
N GLU A 130 5.98 -8.63 9.64
CA GLU A 130 6.80 -9.81 9.34
C GLU A 130 5.97 -11.10 9.24
N LYS A 131 4.99 -11.26 10.13
CA LYS A 131 4.09 -12.42 10.10
C LYS A 131 3.20 -12.41 8.86
N LEU A 132 2.76 -11.22 8.45
CA LEU A 132 1.98 -11.01 7.23
C LEU A 132 2.80 -11.36 5.99
N ASP A 133 4.01 -10.82 5.87
CA ASP A 133 4.91 -11.10 4.74
C ASP A 133 5.24 -12.59 4.67
N ARG A 134 5.55 -13.22 5.81
CA ARG A 134 5.78 -14.66 5.88
C ARG A 134 4.57 -15.46 5.39
N TRP A 135 3.35 -15.05 5.77
CA TRP A 135 2.13 -15.70 5.33
C TRP A 135 1.98 -15.60 3.81
N VAL A 136 2.17 -14.38 3.24
CA VAL A 136 2.08 -14.14 1.78
C VAL A 136 3.08 -15.01 1.02
N ILE A 137 4.36 -15.00 1.45
CA ILE A 137 5.41 -15.79 0.82
C ILE A 137 5.07 -17.28 0.83
N LEU A 138 4.65 -17.81 1.99
CA LEU A 138 4.31 -19.24 2.11
C LEU A 138 3.13 -19.62 1.23
N GLN A 139 2.09 -18.81 1.14
CA GLN A 139 0.94 -19.10 0.27
C GLN A 139 1.32 -18.99 -1.21
N ALA A 140 2.10 -17.97 -1.59
CA ALA A 140 2.58 -17.82 -2.95
C ALA A 140 3.45 -19.01 -3.40
N ILE A 141 4.36 -19.49 -2.54
CA ILE A 141 5.17 -20.68 -2.80
C ILE A 141 4.30 -21.92 -2.98
N LYS A 142 3.31 -22.14 -2.13
CA LYS A 142 2.37 -23.29 -2.26
C LYS A 142 1.64 -23.25 -3.59
N MET A 143 1.11 -22.10 -3.97
CA MET A 143 0.40 -21.94 -5.25
C MET A 143 1.33 -22.12 -6.44
N LEU A 144 2.52 -21.53 -6.40
CA LEU A 144 3.51 -21.69 -7.46
C LEU A 144 3.95 -23.15 -7.61
N SER A 145 4.16 -23.85 -6.50
CA SER A 145 4.50 -25.27 -6.50
C SER A 145 3.42 -26.13 -7.16
N ALA A 146 2.15 -25.87 -6.83
CA ALA A 146 1.04 -26.57 -7.47
C ALA A 146 0.98 -26.30 -8.99
N LYS A 147 1.13 -25.03 -9.39
CA LYS A 147 1.18 -24.64 -10.81
C LYS A 147 2.37 -25.24 -11.58
N ARG A 148 3.52 -25.33 -10.93
CA ARG A 148 4.70 -26.01 -11.50
C ARG A 148 4.47 -27.50 -11.75
N ALA A 149 3.74 -28.17 -10.85
CA ALA A 149 3.35 -29.57 -11.04
C ALA A 149 2.40 -29.77 -12.24
N GLU A 150 1.64 -28.73 -12.61
CA GLU A 150 0.79 -28.69 -13.81
C GLU A 150 1.56 -28.27 -15.09
N GLY A 151 2.88 -28.05 -15.00
CA GLY A 151 3.74 -27.66 -16.12
C GLY A 151 3.84 -26.15 -16.39
N SER A 152 3.24 -25.29 -15.56
CA SER A 152 3.34 -23.83 -15.70
C SER A 152 4.78 -23.35 -15.48
N LYS A 153 5.18 -22.33 -16.25
CA LYS A 153 6.45 -21.60 -16.09
C LYS A 153 6.28 -20.26 -15.39
N SER A 154 5.12 -20.01 -14.79
CA SER A 154 4.80 -18.73 -14.14
C SER A 154 5.87 -18.28 -13.14
N ARG A 155 6.09 -16.98 -13.09
CA ARG A 155 6.92 -16.31 -12.09
C ARG A 155 6.06 -15.34 -11.30
N LEU A 156 6.29 -15.26 -9.99
CA LEU A 156 5.54 -14.40 -9.08
C LEU A 156 6.44 -13.30 -8.53
N PHE A 157 5.93 -12.07 -8.56
CA PHE A 157 6.50 -10.92 -7.87
C PHE A 157 5.71 -10.69 -6.58
N ILE A 158 6.41 -10.63 -5.46
CA ILE A 158 5.82 -10.47 -4.14
C ILE A 158 6.37 -9.20 -3.52
N ASN A 159 5.48 -8.30 -3.09
CA ASN A 159 5.85 -7.13 -2.31
C ASN A 159 6.07 -7.56 -0.85
N VAL A 160 7.21 -7.23 -0.29
CA VAL A 160 7.56 -7.47 1.11
C VAL A 160 7.91 -6.17 1.80
N THR A 161 7.67 -6.08 3.10
CA THR A 161 8.04 -4.91 3.87
C THR A 161 9.54 -4.88 4.18
N HIS A 162 10.09 -3.70 4.40
CA HIS A 162 11.50 -3.55 4.79
C HIS A 162 11.83 -4.33 6.08
N ALA A 163 10.88 -4.40 7.01
CA ALA A 163 11.06 -5.13 8.27
C ALA A 163 11.37 -6.62 8.08
N SER A 164 10.93 -7.20 6.96
CA SER A 164 11.15 -8.63 6.66
C SER A 164 12.45 -8.90 5.89
N MET A 165 13.22 -7.86 5.57
CA MET A 165 14.48 -7.96 4.82
C MET A 165 15.73 -7.69 5.69
N ALA A 166 15.54 -7.39 6.99
CA ALA A 166 16.59 -7.05 7.93
C ALA A 166 17.23 -8.29 8.59
#